data_4d6e8b8eef3f14bf91f15c04f5637dd5
#
_entry.id   4d6e8b8eef3f14bf91f15c04f5637dd5
#
_cell.length_a   1.000
_cell.length_b   1.000
_cell.length_c   1.000
_cell.angle_alpha   90.00
_cell.angle_beta   90.00
_cell.angle_gamma   90.00
#
_symmetry.space_group_name_H-M   'P 1'
#
loop_
_entity.id
_entity.type
_entity.pdbx_description
1 polymer ?
#
loop_
_entity_poly.entity_id
_entity_poly.type
_entity_poly.pdbx_seq_one_letter_code
_entity_poly.pdbx_strand_id
1 'polypeptide(L)'
;MDSVLRAQARNGQRALLLTTAAVPLTGWTVHAIALHRRLAAAKKNPLTGLLRRDAYTARARQILARHCDNTVVVLVDTDHFKDINDTLGHPVGDVVLAAFGARLTAWAGRSTSVGRLGGDEFAVVLPKSPGRREVRLATLVRMLPTPVVLSDGRTVDVAASVGAATPDVIGTRDLSLLQRAADAALYDGKHSGRAHLATKEHATVASVNGRRAGRPGTAVWGRAA
;
A
#
# COMPACT_ATOMS: atom_id res chain seq x y z
N MET A 1 -42.20 24.01 53.25
CA MET A 1 -41.61 24.88 52.19
C MET A 1 -40.14 24.61 51.97
N ASP A 2 -39.34 24.36 53.03
CA ASP A 2 -37.89 24.14 52.91
C ASP A 2 -37.41 22.84 52.21
N SER A 3 -38.20 21.78 52.23
CA SER A 3 -37.84 20.52 51.60
C SER A 3 -37.88 20.57 50.07
N VAL A 4 -38.80 21.32 49.49
CA VAL A 4 -38.96 21.52 48.04
C VAL A 4 -37.83 22.37 47.48
N LEU A 5 -37.46 23.44 48.20
CA LEU A 5 -36.34 24.33 47.83
C LEU A 5 -35.02 23.60 47.84
N ARG A 6 -34.77 22.74 48.83
CA ARG A 6 -33.56 21.89 48.89
C ARG A 6 -33.53 20.83 47.80
N ALA A 7 -34.65 20.29 47.40
CA ALA A 7 -34.72 19.34 46.29
C ALA A 7 -34.44 20.03 44.95
N GLN A 8 -34.99 21.21 44.68
CA GLN A 8 -34.70 22.01 43.51
C GLN A 8 -33.23 22.43 43.41
N ALA A 9 -32.65 22.90 44.51
CA ALA A 9 -31.22 23.27 44.54
C ALA A 9 -30.29 22.07 44.21
N ARG A 10 -30.58 20.88 44.76
CA ARG A 10 -29.83 19.63 44.46
C ARG A 10 -30.00 19.21 42.98
N ASN A 11 -31.18 19.34 42.40
CA ASN A 11 -31.40 19.02 41.00
C ASN A 11 -30.66 20.00 40.08
N GLY A 12 -30.64 21.29 40.40
CA GLY A 12 -29.89 22.30 39.66
C GLY A 12 -28.40 22.06 39.73
N GLN A 13 -27.84 21.73 40.90
CA GLN A 13 -26.43 21.37 41.03
C GLN A 13 -26.04 20.10 40.25
N ARG A 14 -26.88 19.08 40.27
CA ARG A 14 -26.67 17.85 39.47
C ARG A 14 -26.71 18.14 37.97
N ALA A 15 -27.68 18.93 37.52
CA ALA A 15 -27.75 19.33 36.11
C ALA A 15 -26.51 20.13 35.71
N LEU A 16 -26.05 21.07 36.53
CA LEU A 16 -24.83 21.84 36.27
C LEU A 16 -23.59 20.96 36.19
N LEU A 17 -23.42 20.01 37.12
CA LEU A 17 -22.30 19.07 37.13
C LEU A 17 -22.34 18.15 35.90
N LEU A 18 -23.52 17.70 35.48
CA LEU A 18 -23.67 16.88 34.27
C LEU A 18 -23.33 17.66 33.01
N THR A 19 -23.77 18.91 32.90
CA THR A 19 -23.47 19.72 31.73
C THR A 19 -22.01 20.16 31.66
N THR A 20 -21.38 20.53 32.81
CA THR A 20 -19.96 20.89 32.86
C THR A 20 -19.03 19.71 32.56
N ALA A 21 -19.45 18.49 32.79
CA ALA A 21 -18.67 17.29 32.41
C ALA A 21 -18.99 16.80 30.98
N ALA A 22 -20.28 16.79 30.59
CA ALA A 22 -20.71 16.26 29.32
C ALA A 22 -20.20 17.08 28.12
N VAL A 23 -20.25 18.42 28.21
CA VAL A 23 -19.82 19.29 27.10
C VAL A 23 -18.34 19.12 26.75
N PRO A 24 -17.37 19.19 27.68
CA PRO A 24 -15.97 18.95 27.33
C PRO A 24 -15.69 17.50 26.87
N LEU A 25 -16.37 16.50 27.44
CA LEU A 25 -16.21 15.10 27.01
C LEU A 25 -16.68 14.87 25.58
N THR A 26 -17.83 15.44 25.19
CA THR A 26 -18.32 15.37 23.82
C THR A 26 -17.43 16.15 22.86
N GLY A 27 -16.97 17.35 23.23
CA GLY A 27 -16.02 18.11 22.42
C GLY A 27 -14.71 17.37 22.23
N TRP A 28 -14.18 16.76 23.29
CA TRP A 28 -12.94 15.98 23.23
C TRP A 28 -13.08 14.71 22.37
N THR A 29 -14.20 13.98 22.49
CA THR A 29 -14.47 12.79 21.65
C THR A 29 -14.60 13.15 20.17
N VAL A 30 -15.30 14.20 19.84
CA VAL A 30 -15.43 14.69 18.45
C VAL A 30 -14.03 15.10 17.92
N HIS A 31 -13.25 15.83 18.72
CA HIS A 31 -11.90 16.22 18.34
C HIS A 31 -10.98 15.00 18.13
N ALA A 32 -11.01 14.04 19.05
CA ALA A 32 -10.23 12.81 18.95
C ALA A 32 -10.59 11.98 17.70
N ILE A 33 -11.89 11.87 17.39
CA ILE A 33 -12.35 11.20 16.17
C ILE A 33 -11.88 11.95 14.91
N ALA A 34 -12.00 13.27 14.89
CA ALA A 34 -11.55 14.09 13.77
C ALA A 34 -10.03 13.97 13.55
N LEU A 35 -9.25 14.04 14.63
CA LEU A 35 -7.81 13.85 14.59
C LEU A 35 -7.43 12.44 14.10
N HIS A 36 -8.09 11.42 14.62
CA HIS A 36 -7.86 10.04 14.20
C HIS A 36 -8.16 9.84 12.70
N ARG A 37 -9.26 10.43 12.19
CA ARG A 37 -9.59 10.40 10.76
C ARG A 37 -8.55 11.14 9.90
N ARG A 38 -8.06 12.29 10.35
CA ARG A 38 -6.98 13.04 9.66
C ARG A 38 -5.68 12.24 9.62
N LEU A 39 -5.28 11.62 10.73
CA LEU A 39 -4.10 10.77 10.80
C LEU A 39 -4.24 9.52 9.91
N ALA A 40 -5.42 8.91 9.87
CA ALA A 40 -5.69 7.78 9.00
C ALA A 40 -5.64 8.17 7.51
N ALA A 41 -6.16 9.34 7.15
CA ALA A 41 -6.09 9.87 5.79
C ALA A 41 -4.65 10.22 5.38
N ALA A 42 -3.85 10.79 6.29
CA ALA A 42 -2.45 11.12 6.04
C ALA A 42 -1.57 9.89 5.73
N LYS A 43 -1.98 8.71 6.21
CA LYS A 43 -1.30 7.44 5.91
C LYS A 43 -1.55 6.90 4.50
N LYS A 44 -2.53 7.45 3.78
CA LYS A 44 -2.92 7.00 2.45
C LYS A 44 -2.41 7.93 1.36
N ASN A 45 -2.13 7.34 0.20
CA ASN A 45 -1.87 8.10 -1.00
C ASN A 45 -3.20 8.67 -1.54
N PRO A 46 -3.32 9.98 -1.81
CA PRO A 46 -4.59 10.60 -2.19
C PRO A 46 -5.08 10.13 -3.57
N LEU A 47 -4.16 9.78 -4.48
CA LEU A 47 -4.50 9.33 -5.82
C LEU A 47 -5.04 7.89 -5.85
N THR A 48 -4.32 6.97 -5.18
CA THR A 48 -4.61 5.54 -5.28
C THR A 48 -5.42 4.99 -4.10
N GLY A 49 -5.57 5.76 -3.01
CA GLY A 49 -6.19 5.30 -1.77
C GLY A 49 -5.37 4.27 -0.99
N LEU A 50 -4.23 3.82 -1.53
CA LEU A 50 -3.34 2.85 -0.91
C LEU A 50 -2.52 3.46 0.22
N LEU A 51 -1.90 2.61 1.04
CA LEU A 51 -0.97 3.07 2.06
C LEU A 51 0.26 3.72 1.41
N ARG A 52 0.74 4.80 2.03
CA ARG A 52 2.06 5.36 1.72
C ARG A 52 3.15 4.43 2.26
N ARG A 53 4.37 4.56 1.78
CA ARG A 53 5.52 3.70 2.09
C ARG A 53 5.66 3.39 3.59
N ASP A 54 5.64 4.40 4.45
CA ASP A 54 5.85 4.20 5.89
C ASP A 54 4.70 3.42 6.54
N ALA A 55 3.47 3.77 6.22
CA ALA A 55 2.28 3.08 6.74
C ALA A 55 2.17 1.64 6.21
N TYR A 56 2.52 1.43 4.94
CA TYR A 56 2.65 0.10 4.34
C TYR A 56 3.71 -0.72 5.09
N THR A 57 4.91 -0.17 5.28
CA THR A 57 6.03 -0.85 5.93
C THR A 57 5.68 -1.29 7.36
N ALA A 58 5.09 -0.38 8.15
CA ALA A 58 4.67 -0.70 9.51
C ALA A 58 3.66 -1.85 9.55
N ARG A 59 2.63 -1.81 8.67
CA ARG A 59 1.60 -2.85 8.59
C ARG A 59 2.15 -4.16 8.02
N ALA A 60 3.03 -4.11 7.04
CA ALA A 60 3.68 -5.27 6.43
C ALA A 60 4.49 -6.06 7.47
N ARG A 61 5.28 -5.36 8.29
CA ARG A 61 6.03 -5.97 9.40
C ARG A 61 5.12 -6.67 10.41
N GLN A 62 3.98 -6.07 10.75
CA GLN A 62 2.99 -6.69 11.63
C GLN A 62 2.41 -7.99 11.04
N ILE A 63 2.15 -8.01 9.73
CA ILE A 63 1.64 -9.21 9.04
C ILE A 63 2.70 -10.30 9.05
N LEU A 64 3.95 -9.98 8.71
CA LEU A 64 5.06 -10.92 8.76
C LEU A 64 5.28 -11.51 10.15
N ALA A 65 5.24 -10.68 11.19
CA ALA A 65 5.37 -11.13 12.58
C ALA A 65 4.24 -12.07 13.00
N ARG A 66 3.01 -11.83 12.51
CA ARG A 66 1.82 -12.62 12.88
C ARG A 66 1.70 -13.94 12.11
N HIS A 67 2.03 -13.93 10.82
CA HIS A 67 1.79 -15.06 9.91
C HIS A 67 3.06 -15.82 9.53
N CYS A 68 4.23 -15.32 9.94
CA CYS A 68 5.52 -15.98 9.75
C CYS A 68 5.74 -16.43 8.29
N ASP A 69 6.03 -17.72 8.10
CA ASP A 69 6.35 -18.31 6.80
C ASP A 69 5.13 -18.43 5.86
N ASN A 70 3.94 -18.28 6.41
CA ASN A 70 2.69 -18.21 5.63
C ASN A 70 2.41 -16.79 5.11
N THR A 71 3.43 -16.11 4.62
CA THR A 71 3.33 -14.73 4.10
C THR A 71 3.96 -14.65 2.72
N VAL A 72 3.37 -13.83 1.85
CA VAL A 72 3.95 -13.48 0.54
C VAL A 72 4.15 -11.97 0.50
N VAL A 73 5.33 -11.54 0.09
CA VAL A 73 5.67 -10.15 -0.25
C VAL A 73 5.68 -10.05 -1.76
N VAL A 74 4.89 -9.14 -2.31
CA VAL A 74 4.75 -8.94 -3.76
C VAL A 74 5.13 -7.51 -4.10
N LEU A 75 5.93 -7.34 -5.14
CA LEU A 75 6.21 -6.06 -5.78
C LEU A 75 5.59 -6.05 -7.17
N VAL A 76 5.08 -4.89 -7.56
CA VAL A 76 4.47 -4.65 -8.87
C VAL A 76 5.03 -3.34 -9.41
N ASP A 77 5.46 -3.37 -10.66
CA ASP A 77 5.94 -2.20 -11.42
C ASP A 77 5.07 -2.08 -12.67
N THR A 78 4.56 -0.88 -12.95
CA THR A 78 3.78 -0.64 -14.17
C THR A 78 4.72 -0.49 -15.35
N ASP A 79 4.65 -1.42 -16.30
CA ASP A 79 5.52 -1.40 -17.46
C ASP A 79 5.21 -0.20 -18.35
N HIS A 80 6.25 0.44 -18.89
CA HIS A 80 6.15 1.59 -19.81
C HIS A 80 5.34 2.78 -19.28
N PHE A 81 5.24 2.93 -17.94
CA PHE A 81 4.45 4.01 -17.35
C PHE A 81 4.92 5.41 -17.77
N LYS A 82 6.22 5.58 -17.97
CA LYS A 82 6.77 6.83 -18.48
C LYS A 82 6.24 7.13 -19.89
N ASP A 83 6.19 6.14 -20.77
CA ASP A 83 5.70 6.30 -22.14
C ASP A 83 4.20 6.69 -22.17
N ILE A 84 3.42 6.15 -21.23
CA ILE A 84 2.01 6.55 -21.04
C ILE A 84 1.94 8.05 -20.68
N ASN A 85 2.75 8.50 -19.72
CA ASN A 85 2.77 9.90 -19.32
C ASN A 85 3.25 10.83 -20.45
N ASP A 86 4.31 10.43 -21.16
CA ASP A 86 4.91 11.25 -22.21
C ASP A 86 3.98 11.34 -23.43
N THR A 87 3.19 10.30 -23.73
CA THR A 87 2.29 10.24 -24.89
C THR A 87 0.89 10.76 -24.60
N LEU A 88 0.31 10.39 -23.43
CA LEU A 88 -1.11 10.67 -23.10
C LEU A 88 -1.27 11.73 -22.00
N GLY A 89 -0.17 12.17 -21.40
CA GLY A 89 -0.13 13.16 -20.34
C GLY A 89 -0.32 12.59 -18.94
N HIS A 90 0.19 13.31 -17.94
CA HIS A 90 0.13 12.93 -16.53
C HIS A 90 -1.30 12.64 -16.00
N PRO A 91 -2.36 13.37 -16.42
CA PRO A 91 -3.71 13.03 -15.96
C PRO A 91 -4.15 11.62 -16.33
N VAL A 92 -3.73 11.11 -17.50
CA VAL A 92 -4.01 9.72 -17.90
C VAL A 92 -3.20 8.74 -17.07
N GLY A 93 -1.92 9.03 -16.83
CA GLY A 93 -1.09 8.25 -15.91
C GLY A 93 -1.68 8.16 -14.51
N ASP A 94 -2.26 9.24 -14.01
CA ASP A 94 -2.94 9.25 -12.71
C ASP A 94 -4.16 8.30 -12.69
N VAL A 95 -4.96 8.27 -13.76
CA VAL A 95 -6.08 7.32 -13.89
C VAL A 95 -5.58 5.88 -13.92
N VAL A 96 -4.48 5.61 -14.63
CA VAL A 96 -3.85 4.28 -14.65
C VAL A 96 -3.39 3.87 -13.26
N LEU A 97 -2.69 4.73 -12.52
CA LEU A 97 -2.23 4.43 -11.16
C LEU A 97 -3.40 4.20 -10.19
N ALA A 98 -4.48 4.96 -10.30
CA ALA A 98 -5.68 4.77 -9.51
C ALA A 98 -6.34 3.41 -9.81
N ALA A 99 -6.41 3.01 -11.09
CA ALA A 99 -6.92 1.71 -11.51
C ALA A 99 -6.07 0.56 -10.95
N PHE A 100 -4.73 0.67 -10.99
CA PHE A 100 -3.83 -0.31 -10.35
C PHE A 100 -4.07 -0.40 -8.85
N GLY A 101 -4.22 0.73 -8.17
CA GLY A 101 -4.55 0.78 -6.74
C GLY A 101 -5.85 0.04 -6.40
N ALA A 102 -6.90 0.26 -7.19
CA ALA A 102 -8.18 -0.41 -7.03
C ALA A 102 -8.08 -1.93 -7.27
N ARG A 103 -7.39 -2.34 -8.35
CA ARG A 103 -7.15 -3.76 -8.69
C ARG A 103 -6.39 -4.47 -7.58
N LEU A 104 -5.29 -3.89 -7.12
CA LEU A 104 -4.47 -4.47 -6.05
C LEU A 104 -5.26 -4.60 -4.75
N THR A 105 -6.09 -3.61 -4.41
CA THR A 105 -6.96 -3.67 -3.22
C THR A 105 -7.97 -4.79 -3.33
N ALA A 106 -8.64 -4.92 -4.47
CA ALA A 106 -9.62 -5.98 -4.74
C ALA A 106 -8.98 -7.37 -4.68
N TRP A 107 -7.80 -7.52 -5.31
CA TRP A 107 -7.08 -8.77 -5.30
C TRP A 107 -6.54 -9.14 -3.92
N ALA A 108 -5.93 -8.22 -3.20
CA ALA A 108 -5.30 -8.51 -1.91
C ALA A 108 -6.32 -8.96 -0.87
N GLY A 109 -7.48 -8.30 -0.79
CA GLY A 109 -8.53 -8.61 0.17
C GLY A 109 -8.23 -8.07 1.58
N ARG A 110 -8.91 -8.63 2.57
CA ARG A 110 -8.78 -8.22 3.98
C ARG A 110 -7.49 -8.79 4.61
N SER A 111 -7.06 -8.18 5.71
CA SER A 111 -5.87 -8.58 6.51
C SER A 111 -4.54 -8.49 5.76
N THR A 112 -4.46 -7.62 4.77
CA THR A 112 -3.29 -7.38 3.94
C THR A 112 -2.70 -5.99 4.15
N SER A 113 -1.50 -5.75 3.63
CA SER A 113 -0.92 -4.43 3.47
C SER A 113 -0.72 -4.18 1.98
N VAL A 114 -1.38 -3.16 1.45
CA VAL A 114 -1.23 -2.72 0.05
C VAL A 114 -0.74 -1.29 0.08
N GLY A 115 0.36 -1.01 -0.59
CA GLY A 115 0.99 0.30 -0.61
C GLY A 115 1.48 0.72 -1.98
N ARG A 116 1.52 2.03 -2.21
CA ARG A 116 2.29 2.64 -3.30
C ARG A 116 3.61 3.14 -2.73
N LEU A 117 4.71 2.59 -3.21
CA LEU A 117 6.04 2.90 -2.69
C LEU A 117 6.62 4.18 -3.29
N GLY A 118 6.24 4.52 -4.50
CA GLY A 118 6.65 5.73 -5.22
C GLY A 118 6.45 5.55 -6.72
N GLY A 119 6.28 6.63 -7.47
CA GLY A 119 6.10 6.55 -8.91
C GLY A 119 5.02 5.55 -9.32
N ASP A 120 5.42 4.55 -10.05
CA ASP A 120 4.64 3.44 -10.59
C ASP A 120 4.84 2.10 -9.83
N GLU A 121 5.51 2.16 -8.67
CA GLU A 121 5.84 1.00 -7.85
C GLU A 121 4.79 0.74 -6.75
N PHE A 122 4.30 -0.48 -6.69
CA PHE A 122 3.36 -0.94 -5.67
C PHE A 122 3.90 -2.15 -4.92
N ALA A 123 3.44 -2.31 -3.68
CA ALA A 123 3.81 -3.46 -2.86
C ALA A 123 2.60 -4.02 -2.12
N VAL A 124 2.59 -5.34 -1.98
CA VAL A 124 1.56 -6.05 -1.22
C VAL A 124 2.21 -7.05 -0.28
N VAL A 125 1.73 -7.11 0.96
CA VAL A 125 2.03 -8.20 1.88
C VAL A 125 0.72 -8.84 2.29
N LEU A 126 0.63 -10.15 2.09
CA LEU A 126 -0.58 -10.90 2.39
C LEU A 126 -0.25 -12.26 3.04
N PRO A 127 -1.08 -12.70 4.02
CA PRO A 127 -0.98 -14.05 4.53
C PRO A 127 -1.45 -15.04 3.47
N LYS A 128 -0.63 -16.04 3.17
CA LYS A 128 -0.98 -17.08 2.22
C LYS A 128 -0.19 -18.35 2.43
N SER A 129 -0.90 -19.47 2.54
CA SER A 129 -0.28 -20.79 2.61
C SER A 129 0.45 -21.14 1.30
N PRO A 130 1.54 -21.93 1.36
CA PRO A 130 2.34 -22.29 0.20
C PRO A 130 1.52 -22.82 -0.99
N GLY A 131 0.61 -23.76 -0.78
CA GLY A 131 -0.18 -24.39 -1.85
C GLY A 131 -1.19 -23.48 -2.57
N ARG A 132 -1.36 -22.22 -2.11
CA ARG A 132 -2.29 -21.27 -2.75
C ARG A 132 -1.62 -20.01 -3.29
N ARG A 133 -0.30 -19.85 -3.10
CA ARG A 133 0.40 -18.62 -3.50
C ARG A 133 0.50 -18.48 -5.02
N GLU A 134 0.82 -19.55 -5.72
CA GLU A 134 0.96 -19.56 -7.19
C GLU A 134 -0.34 -19.20 -7.89
N VAL A 135 -1.44 -19.85 -7.52
CA VAL A 135 -2.78 -19.55 -8.09
C VAL A 135 -3.15 -18.09 -7.82
N ARG A 136 -2.79 -17.58 -6.65
CA ARG A 136 -3.06 -16.20 -6.27
C ARG A 136 -2.26 -15.20 -7.11
N LEU A 137 -0.97 -15.48 -7.33
CA LEU A 137 -0.11 -14.66 -8.18
C LEU A 137 -0.53 -14.73 -9.65
N ALA A 138 -0.88 -15.90 -10.15
CA ALA A 138 -1.41 -16.06 -11.51
C ALA A 138 -2.71 -15.24 -11.73
N THR A 139 -3.57 -15.17 -10.72
CA THR A 139 -4.76 -14.31 -10.77
C THR A 139 -4.39 -12.83 -10.83
N LEU A 140 -3.38 -12.39 -10.09
CA LEU A 140 -2.90 -11.01 -10.12
C LEU A 140 -2.40 -10.62 -11.52
N VAL A 141 -1.53 -11.43 -12.08
CA VAL A 141 -0.92 -11.19 -13.41
C VAL A 141 -1.98 -11.11 -14.52
N ARG A 142 -3.04 -11.89 -14.44
CA ARG A 142 -4.15 -11.80 -15.41
C ARG A 142 -5.02 -10.57 -15.24
N MET A 143 -5.13 -10.07 -14.02
CA MET A 143 -6.00 -8.93 -13.71
C MET A 143 -5.33 -7.59 -13.99
N LEU A 144 -4.02 -7.47 -13.74
CA LEU A 144 -3.31 -6.19 -13.86
C LEU A 144 -3.36 -5.59 -15.28
N PRO A 145 -3.17 -6.35 -16.37
CA PRO A 145 -3.14 -5.81 -17.74
C PRO A 145 -4.53 -5.54 -18.34
N THR A 146 -5.61 -5.65 -17.56
CA THR A 146 -6.93 -5.23 -18.08
C THR A 146 -6.86 -3.77 -18.53
N PRO A 147 -7.35 -3.41 -19.73
CA PRO A 147 -7.34 -2.03 -20.18
C PRO A 147 -8.01 -1.07 -19.21
N VAL A 148 -7.52 0.15 -19.15
CA VAL A 148 -8.07 1.21 -18.30
C VAL A 148 -8.99 2.10 -19.15
N VAL A 149 -10.25 2.20 -18.76
CA VAL A 149 -11.23 3.05 -19.45
C VAL A 149 -11.15 4.47 -18.89
N LEU A 150 -10.96 5.45 -19.75
CA LEU A 150 -10.93 6.87 -19.42
C LEU A 150 -12.35 7.45 -19.39
N SER A 151 -12.49 8.63 -18.81
CA SER A 151 -13.79 9.34 -18.71
C SER A 151 -14.40 9.73 -20.06
N ASP A 152 -13.58 9.83 -21.09
CA ASP A 152 -13.99 10.11 -22.48
C ASP A 152 -14.34 8.84 -23.30
N GLY A 153 -14.31 7.66 -22.66
CA GLY A 153 -14.61 6.39 -23.29
C GLY A 153 -13.41 5.71 -23.99
N ARG A 154 -12.28 6.39 -24.13
CA ARG A 154 -11.05 5.76 -24.65
C ARG A 154 -10.52 4.72 -23.68
N THR A 155 -9.79 3.73 -24.19
CA THR A 155 -9.10 2.71 -23.39
C THR A 155 -7.60 2.87 -23.52
N VAL A 156 -6.88 2.61 -22.42
CA VAL A 156 -5.43 2.58 -22.38
C VAL A 156 -5.00 1.17 -22.04
N ASP A 157 -4.22 0.56 -22.91
CA ASP A 157 -3.58 -0.72 -22.65
C ASP A 157 -2.46 -0.52 -21.63
N VAL A 158 -2.41 -1.40 -20.66
CA VAL A 158 -1.45 -1.34 -19.56
C VAL A 158 -0.84 -2.72 -19.34
N ALA A 159 0.40 -2.73 -18.89
CA ALA A 159 1.11 -3.93 -18.50
C ALA A 159 1.78 -3.74 -17.14
N ALA A 160 2.11 -4.83 -16.47
CA ALA A 160 2.84 -4.80 -15.22
C ALA A 160 3.72 -6.03 -15.03
N SER A 161 4.88 -5.79 -14.48
CA SER A 161 5.79 -6.83 -14.01
C SER A 161 5.56 -7.12 -12.53
N VAL A 162 5.61 -8.40 -12.15
CA VAL A 162 5.30 -8.85 -10.79
C VAL A 162 6.42 -9.74 -10.27
N GLY A 163 7.00 -9.35 -9.14
CA GLY A 163 7.95 -10.17 -8.39
C GLY A 163 7.40 -10.51 -7.00
N ALA A 164 7.69 -11.70 -6.50
CA ALA A 164 7.22 -12.11 -5.19
C ALA A 164 8.30 -12.87 -4.43
N ALA A 165 8.33 -12.70 -3.11
CA ALA A 165 9.22 -13.42 -2.21
C ALA A 165 8.47 -13.93 -0.99
N THR A 166 8.96 -15.02 -0.43
CA THR A 166 8.34 -15.68 0.72
C THR A 166 9.39 -16.04 1.77
N PRO A 167 9.07 -15.91 3.06
CA PRO A 167 10.04 -16.15 4.13
C PRO A 167 10.62 -17.58 4.14
N ASP A 168 9.81 -18.58 3.81
CA ASP A 168 10.21 -19.98 3.78
C ASP A 168 11.27 -20.30 2.70
N VAL A 169 11.22 -19.60 1.56
CA VAL A 169 12.21 -19.76 0.47
C VAL A 169 13.45 -18.93 0.73
N ILE A 170 13.28 -17.67 1.14
CA ILE A 170 14.39 -16.73 1.34
C ILE A 170 15.14 -16.99 2.66
N GLY A 171 14.48 -17.64 3.64
CA GLY A 171 15.07 -17.95 4.94
C GLY A 171 15.10 -16.78 5.92
N THR A 172 14.28 -15.75 5.69
CA THR A 172 14.20 -14.57 6.56
C THR A 172 12.79 -14.00 6.61
N ARG A 173 12.46 -13.31 7.72
CA ARG A 173 11.23 -12.54 7.90
C ARG A 173 11.48 -11.02 7.88
N ASP A 174 12.71 -10.62 7.55
CA ASP A 174 13.00 -9.20 7.35
C ASP A 174 12.34 -8.70 6.07
N LEU A 175 11.47 -7.68 6.22
CA LEU A 175 10.70 -7.12 5.11
C LEU A 175 11.62 -6.54 4.02
N SER A 176 12.72 -5.91 4.41
CA SER A 176 13.62 -5.25 3.45
C SER A 176 14.38 -6.28 2.61
N LEU A 177 14.75 -7.42 3.22
CA LEU A 177 15.37 -8.54 2.51
C LEU A 177 14.38 -9.22 1.56
N LEU A 178 13.14 -9.46 2.02
CA LEU A 178 12.10 -10.02 1.19
C LEU A 178 11.73 -9.11 0.02
N GLN A 179 11.64 -7.80 0.25
CA GLN A 179 11.39 -6.85 -0.83
C GLN A 179 12.53 -6.82 -1.84
N ARG A 180 13.81 -6.89 -1.40
CA ARG A 180 14.95 -6.98 -2.32
C ARG A 180 14.91 -8.25 -3.18
N ALA A 181 14.57 -9.38 -2.57
CA ALA A 181 14.47 -10.64 -3.32
C ALA A 181 13.30 -10.59 -4.32
N ALA A 182 12.15 -10.02 -3.92
CA ALA A 182 11.01 -9.81 -4.82
C ALA A 182 11.35 -8.86 -5.97
N ASP A 183 12.15 -7.81 -5.70
CA ASP A 183 12.62 -6.86 -6.69
C ASP A 183 13.55 -7.50 -7.73
N ALA A 184 14.49 -8.33 -7.28
CA ALA A 184 15.37 -9.08 -8.17
C ALA A 184 14.56 -10.04 -9.06
N ALA A 185 13.61 -10.78 -8.48
CA ALA A 185 12.74 -11.66 -9.23
C ALA A 185 11.82 -10.91 -10.22
N LEU A 186 11.32 -9.71 -9.86
CA LEU A 186 10.57 -8.85 -10.76
C LEU A 186 11.44 -8.43 -11.96
N TYR A 187 12.68 -8.04 -11.70
CA TYR A 187 13.60 -7.63 -12.77
C TYR A 187 13.88 -8.77 -13.74
N ASP A 188 14.16 -9.98 -13.24
CA ASP A 188 14.40 -11.15 -14.07
C ASP A 188 13.16 -11.55 -14.90
N GLY A 189 11.99 -11.29 -14.34
CA GLY A 189 10.70 -11.55 -14.98
C GLY A 189 10.15 -10.42 -15.84
N LYS A 190 10.86 -9.28 -15.92
CA LYS A 190 10.33 -8.09 -16.58
C LYS A 190 9.94 -8.39 -18.03
N HIS A 191 8.72 -7.96 -18.39
CA HIS A 191 8.09 -8.22 -19.69
C HIS A 191 7.76 -9.68 -20.03
N SER A 192 7.85 -10.60 -19.04
CA SER A 192 7.49 -12.03 -19.27
C SER A 192 5.99 -12.29 -19.27
N GLY A 193 5.18 -11.36 -18.77
CA GLY A 193 3.73 -11.55 -18.55
C GLY A 193 3.41 -12.59 -17.47
N ARG A 194 4.37 -12.89 -16.58
CA ARG A 194 4.22 -13.84 -15.47
C ARG A 194 4.70 -13.23 -14.16
N ALA A 195 4.17 -13.73 -13.04
CA ALA A 195 4.75 -13.44 -11.74
C ALA A 195 5.99 -14.31 -11.52
N HIS A 196 7.08 -13.70 -11.10
CA HIS A 196 8.31 -14.40 -10.76
C HIS A 196 8.46 -14.53 -9.25
N LEU A 197 8.60 -15.78 -8.78
CA LEU A 197 8.90 -16.08 -7.38
C LEU A 197 10.41 -16.05 -7.17
N ALA A 198 10.83 -15.31 -6.14
CA ALA A 198 12.23 -15.24 -5.75
C ALA A 198 12.73 -16.60 -5.26
N THR A 199 13.93 -16.95 -5.69
CA THR A 199 14.71 -18.09 -5.20
C THR A 199 15.71 -17.63 -4.13
N LYS A 200 16.44 -18.55 -3.50
CA LYS A 200 17.49 -18.22 -2.55
C LYS A 200 18.60 -17.34 -3.14
N GLU A 201 18.88 -17.47 -4.42
CA GLU A 201 19.87 -16.68 -5.15
C GLU A 201 19.50 -15.20 -5.16
N HIS A 202 18.22 -14.88 -5.32
CA HIS A 202 17.73 -13.49 -5.27
C HIS A 202 17.95 -12.82 -3.91
N ALA A 203 18.09 -13.59 -2.83
CA ALA A 203 18.36 -13.03 -1.51
C ALA A 203 19.73 -12.33 -1.42
N THR A 204 20.70 -12.75 -2.24
CA THR A 204 22.06 -12.22 -2.25
C THR A 204 22.25 -11.09 -3.26
N VAL A 205 21.31 -10.91 -4.19
CA VAL A 205 21.38 -9.84 -5.21
C VAL A 205 21.16 -8.47 -4.55
N ALA A 206 22.03 -7.53 -4.89
CA ALA A 206 21.83 -6.15 -4.44
C ALA A 206 20.60 -5.56 -5.14
N SER A 207 19.77 -4.79 -4.38
CA SER A 207 18.53 -4.19 -4.91
C SER A 207 18.72 -3.50 -6.25
N VAL A 208 17.87 -3.82 -7.22
CA VAL A 208 17.92 -3.28 -8.57
C VAL A 208 17.01 -2.03 -8.68
N ASN A 209 16.03 -1.90 -7.78
CA ASN A 209 15.10 -0.79 -7.75
C ASN A 209 15.61 0.42 -6.98
N GLY A 210 15.53 1.53 -7.66
CA GLY A 210 15.52 2.85 -7.06
C GLY A 210 16.88 3.43 -6.74
N ARG A 211 17.83 3.52 -7.52
CA ARG A 211 19.03 4.38 -7.45
C ARG A 211 20.30 3.74 -8.02
N ARG A 212 20.17 2.86 -8.97
CA ARG A 212 21.34 2.37 -9.69
C ARG A 212 21.59 3.19 -10.95
N ALA A 213 22.85 3.55 -11.12
CA ALA A 213 23.44 3.86 -12.41
C ALA A 213 23.09 2.71 -13.37
N GLY A 214 22.32 2.97 -14.41
CA GLY A 214 21.94 1.97 -15.41
C GLY A 214 20.44 1.88 -15.71
N ARG A 215 19.55 2.52 -14.95
CA ARG A 215 18.16 2.65 -15.36
C ARG A 215 18.07 3.64 -16.51
N PRO A 216 17.47 3.31 -17.69
CA PRO A 216 17.25 4.30 -18.74
C PRO A 216 16.52 5.51 -18.16
N GLY A 217 17.13 6.68 -18.15
CA GLY A 217 16.59 7.92 -17.59
C GLY A 217 17.22 8.42 -16.30
N THR A 218 18.11 7.69 -15.64
CA THR A 218 18.95 8.24 -14.54
C THR A 218 20.32 8.64 -15.09
N ALA A 219 20.42 9.87 -15.64
CA ALA A 219 21.71 10.47 -15.90
C ALA A 219 22.41 10.71 -14.55
N VAL A 220 23.57 10.07 -14.36
CA VAL A 220 24.52 10.45 -13.30
C VAL A 220 25.09 11.79 -13.70
N TRP A 221 24.69 12.86 -13.03
CA TRP A 221 25.39 14.13 -13.10
C TRP A 221 26.74 13.93 -12.39
N GLY A 222 27.75 13.60 -13.17
CA GLY A 222 29.12 13.60 -12.72
C GLY A 222 29.48 15.04 -12.29
N ARG A 223 29.89 15.21 -11.04
CA ARG A 223 30.63 16.39 -10.63
C ARG A 223 31.91 16.41 -11.45
N ALA A 224 32.00 17.38 -12.34
CA ALA A 224 33.29 17.78 -12.87
C ALA A 224 34.10 18.42 -11.73
N ALA A 225 35.34 18.00 -11.61
CA ALA A 225 36.33 18.54 -10.69
C ALA A 225 36.68 19.99 -11.06
#